data_c0ff5d96100d464c7a2c0a35f94de900
#
_entry.id   c0ff5d96100d464c7a2c0a35f94de900
#
_cell.length_a   1.000
_cell.length_b   1.000
_cell.length_c   1.000
_cell.angle_alpha   90.00
_cell.angle_beta   90.00
_cell.angle_gamma   90.00
#
_symmetry.space_group_name_H-M   'P 1'
#
loop_
_entity.id
_entity.type
_entity.pdbx_description
1 polymer ?
#
loop_
_entity_poly.entity_id
_entity_poly.type
_entity_poly.pdbx_seq_one_letter_code
_entity_poly.pdbx_strand_id
1 'polypeptide(L)'
;HVKIMREKGFCDYEEASDVGNLKWYPKGRLVRDLLADYVYNFVVDLGAMPIETPIFYDLANDAIREHAAKFGERQYKTATKKDLMLRFACCFGAFRVLGGSFLTWKNLPAKVYELSTYSFRFEKRGEVVGLKRLRAFTMPDMHSFCADMPQALEEFDAQVDMCVQTGVDLDVNYEAIFRATKDFYDEHKDWMEATAKRIGKPLLLEILPERKHYWSCKIDFAAIDYLGRPIENPTVQIDVESGRRFNIEYVDENEDAQNPIILHCSPTGSVERVICSLLENT
;
A
#
# COMPACT_ATOMS: atom_id res chain seq x y z
N HIS A 1 12.43 3.08 -19.32
CA HIS A 1 12.74 1.84 -18.57
C HIS A 1 12.50 0.55 -19.38
N VAL A 2 11.48 0.46 -20.27
CA VAL A 2 11.16 -0.77 -21.01
C VAL A 2 12.33 -1.30 -21.85
N LYS A 3 13.06 -0.42 -22.52
CA LYS A 3 14.27 -0.79 -23.26
C LYS A 3 15.38 -1.27 -22.32
N ILE A 4 15.62 -0.50 -21.27
CA ILE A 4 16.72 -0.77 -20.30
C ILE A 4 16.48 -2.09 -19.54
N MET A 5 15.24 -2.40 -19.11
CA MET A 5 14.96 -3.64 -18.39
C MET A 5 15.31 -4.89 -19.21
N ARG A 6 15.12 -4.83 -20.53
CA ARG A 6 15.48 -5.91 -21.48
C ARG A 6 16.98 -5.97 -21.74
N GLU A 7 17.59 -4.85 -22.11
CA GLU A 7 19.03 -4.78 -22.44
C GLU A 7 19.91 -5.13 -21.23
N LYS A 8 19.50 -4.77 -20.02
CA LYS A 8 20.21 -5.10 -18.79
C LYS A 8 19.90 -6.50 -18.24
N GLY A 9 18.97 -7.24 -18.87
CA GLY A 9 18.58 -8.58 -18.45
C GLY A 9 17.87 -8.65 -17.10
N PHE A 10 17.02 -7.68 -16.80
CA PHE A 10 16.20 -7.67 -15.58
C PHE A 10 14.94 -8.52 -15.76
N CYS A 11 14.10 -8.17 -16.72
CA CYS A 11 12.82 -8.84 -17.00
C CYS A 11 12.35 -8.55 -18.41
N ASP A 12 11.36 -9.32 -18.87
CA ASP A 12 10.65 -9.07 -20.13
C ASP A 12 9.21 -9.55 -20.03
N TYR A 13 8.40 -9.19 -21.01
CA TYR A 13 7.05 -9.73 -21.19
C TYR A 13 7.11 -11.23 -21.49
N GLU A 14 6.10 -11.95 -21.01
CA GLU A 14 5.92 -13.36 -21.31
C GLU A 14 4.72 -13.49 -22.27
N GLU A 15 5.01 -13.90 -23.52
CA GLU A 15 4.00 -13.99 -24.57
C GLU A 15 2.97 -15.10 -24.33
N ALA A 16 3.36 -16.15 -23.61
CA ALA A 16 2.47 -17.25 -23.21
C ALA A 16 1.66 -16.96 -21.95
N SER A 17 1.77 -15.73 -21.38
CA SER A 17 1.03 -15.31 -20.20
C SER A 17 0.08 -14.17 -20.53
N ASP A 18 -0.72 -13.76 -19.53
CA ASP A 18 -1.55 -12.57 -19.64
C ASP A 18 -0.69 -11.30 -19.66
N VAL A 19 -1.13 -10.31 -20.42
CA VAL A 19 -0.45 -9.01 -20.55
C VAL A 19 -0.21 -8.39 -19.17
N GLY A 20 1.00 -7.87 -18.95
CA GLY A 20 1.37 -7.27 -17.67
C GLY A 20 1.81 -8.28 -16.60
N ASN A 21 2.07 -9.53 -17.00
CA ASN A 21 2.82 -10.50 -16.22
C ASN A 21 4.22 -10.62 -16.80
N LEU A 22 5.24 -10.40 -15.99
CA LEU A 22 6.63 -10.39 -16.43
C LEU A 22 7.34 -11.69 -16.05
N LYS A 23 8.21 -12.16 -16.95
CA LYS A 23 9.26 -13.13 -16.60
C LYS A 23 10.48 -12.37 -16.07
N TRP A 24 11.06 -12.86 -15.00
CA TRP A 24 12.23 -12.27 -14.36
C TRP A 24 13.47 -13.12 -14.60
N TYR A 25 14.49 -12.47 -15.14
CA TYR A 25 15.81 -13.10 -15.29
C TYR A 25 16.56 -13.09 -13.95
N PRO A 26 17.63 -13.92 -13.80
CA PRO A 26 18.31 -14.05 -12.51
C PRO A 26 18.79 -12.73 -11.89
N LYS A 27 19.29 -11.82 -12.71
CA LYS A 27 19.74 -10.50 -12.25
C LYS A 27 18.57 -9.64 -11.73
N GLY A 28 17.47 -9.60 -12.45
CA GLY A 28 16.28 -8.85 -12.01
C GLY A 28 15.63 -9.47 -10.79
N ARG A 29 15.64 -10.81 -10.70
CA ARG A 29 15.17 -11.51 -9.51
C ARG A 29 16.01 -11.17 -8.28
N LEU A 30 17.33 -11.14 -8.41
CA LEU A 30 18.22 -10.74 -7.33
C LEU A 30 17.90 -9.32 -6.83
N VAL A 31 17.68 -8.35 -7.73
CA VAL A 31 17.35 -6.98 -7.36
C VAL A 31 15.99 -6.92 -6.63
N ARG A 32 15.01 -7.70 -7.07
CA ARG A 32 13.72 -7.80 -6.35
C ARG A 32 13.89 -8.34 -4.93
N ASP A 33 14.70 -9.38 -4.76
CA ASP A 33 14.93 -9.99 -3.45
C ASP A 33 15.66 -9.02 -2.52
N LEU A 34 16.67 -8.30 -2.99
CA LEU A 34 17.37 -7.27 -2.22
C LEU A 34 16.45 -6.12 -1.78
N LEU A 35 15.55 -5.67 -2.66
CA LEU A 35 14.54 -4.66 -2.31
C LEU A 35 13.53 -5.19 -1.30
N ALA A 36 13.12 -6.44 -1.43
CA ALA A 36 12.21 -7.09 -0.49
C ALA A 36 12.85 -7.22 0.90
N ASP A 37 14.10 -7.65 0.97
CA ASP A 37 14.88 -7.75 2.22
C ASP A 37 15.10 -6.38 2.86
N TYR A 38 15.40 -5.35 2.06
CA TYR A 38 15.53 -3.97 2.54
C TYR A 38 14.26 -3.50 3.22
N VAL A 39 13.10 -3.64 2.56
CA VAL A 39 11.80 -3.21 3.12
C VAL A 39 11.44 -4.04 4.34
N TYR A 40 11.66 -5.38 4.29
CA TYR A 40 11.39 -6.26 5.42
C TYR A 40 12.12 -5.82 6.69
N ASN A 41 13.42 -5.57 6.59
CA ASN A 41 14.22 -5.13 7.73
C ASN A 41 13.70 -3.79 8.28
N PHE A 42 13.38 -2.85 7.39
CA PHE A 42 12.91 -1.53 7.78
C PHE A 42 11.58 -1.60 8.55
N VAL A 43 10.60 -2.36 8.07
CA VAL A 43 9.28 -2.46 8.73
C VAL A 43 9.33 -3.26 10.02
N VAL A 44 10.21 -4.26 10.11
CA VAL A 44 10.43 -5.03 11.34
C VAL A 44 11.07 -4.17 12.42
N ASP A 45 12.01 -3.31 12.06
CA ASP A 45 12.61 -2.33 12.99
C ASP A 45 11.58 -1.33 13.54
N LEU A 46 10.51 -1.06 12.78
CA LEU A 46 9.34 -0.29 13.25
C LEU A 46 8.33 -1.12 14.08
N GLY A 47 8.64 -2.38 14.33
CA GLY A 47 7.82 -3.29 15.14
C GLY A 47 6.70 -4.02 14.39
N ALA A 48 6.73 -4.05 13.05
CA ALA A 48 5.76 -4.79 12.27
C ALA A 48 6.03 -6.30 12.33
N MET A 49 4.98 -7.08 12.54
CA MET A 49 5.02 -8.54 12.56
C MET A 49 4.72 -9.09 11.17
N PRO A 50 5.61 -9.92 10.58
CA PRO A 50 5.35 -10.51 9.28
C PRO A 50 4.21 -11.51 9.33
N ILE A 51 3.34 -11.44 8.32
CA ILE A 51 2.23 -12.39 8.11
C ILE A 51 2.25 -12.88 6.66
N GLU A 52 1.53 -13.97 6.39
CA GLU A 52 1.25 -14.47 5.05
C GLU A 52 -0.22 -14.86 4.96
N THR A 53 -0.91 -14.43 3.91
CA THR A 53 -2.35 -14.64 3.78
C THR A 53 -2.73 -15.16 2.39
N PRO A 54 -3.93 -15.76 2.22
CA PRO A 54 -4.35 -16.34 0.95
C PRO A 54 -4.39 -15.35 -0.21
N ILE A 55 -4.19 -15.88 -1.42
CA ILE A 55 -4.30 -15.10 -2.67
C ILE A 55 -5.75 -14.99 -3.15
N PHE A 56 -6.58 -16.01 -2.85
CA PHE A 56 -7.99 -16.07 -3.25
C PHE A 56 -8.91 -15.69 -2.10
N TYR A 57 -9.91 -14.87 -2.41
CA TYR A 57 -10.95 -14.45 -1.47
C TYR A 57 -12.33 -14.73 -2.02
N ASP A 58 -13.23 -15.24 -1.17
CA ASP A 58 -14.61 -15.59 -1.50
C ASP A 58 -15.49 -14.32 -1.42
N LEU A 59 -16.06 -13.92 -2.55
CA LEU A 59 -16.96 -12.77 -2.65
C LEU A 59 -18.36 -13.02 -2.04
N ALA A 60 -18.66 -14.24 -1.59
CA ALA A 60 -19.83 -14.53 -0.76
C ALA A 60 -19.69 -13.92 0.65
N ASN A 61 -18.46 -13.61 1.09
CA ASN A 61 -18.22 -12.87 2.33
C ASN A 61 -18.51 -11.39 2.12
N ASP A 62 -19.47 -10.83 2.88
CA ASP A 62 -19.94 -9.46 2.71
C ASP A 62 -18.83 -8.42 2.92
N ALA A 63 -18.03 -8.53 3.98
CA ALA A 63 -16.94 -7.60 4.25
C ALA A 63 -15.90 -7.58 3.12
N ILE A 64 -15.55 -8.75 2.57
CA ILE A 64 -14.65 -8.90 1.42
C ILE A 64 -15.27 -8.22 0.20
N ARG A 65 -16.52 -8.51 -0.12
CA ARG A 65 -17.23 -7.97 -1.29
C ARG A 65 -17.35 -6.45 -1.22
N GLU A 66 -17.76 -5.90 -0.08
CA GLU A 66 -17.90 -4.45 0.12
C GLU A 66 -16.57 -3.72 0.04
N HIS A 67 -15.52 -4.30 0.64
CA HIS A 67 -14.18 -3.71 0.54
C HIS A 67 -13.66 -3.76 -0.90
N ALA A 68 -13.83 -4.88 -1.60
CA ALA A 68 -13.45 -5.01 -3.01
C ALA A 68 -14.17 -4.00 -3.91
N ALA A 69 -15.43 -3.68 -3.64
CA ALA A 69 -16.20 -2.69 -4.40
C ALA A 69 -15.60 -1.28 -4.35
N LYS A 70 -14.88 -0.92 -3.27
CA LYS A 70 -14.19 0.39 -3.15
C LYS A 70 -13.05 0.58 -4.16
N PHE A 71 -12.55 -0.51 -4.75
CA PHE A 71 -11.47 -0.49 -5.76
C PHE A 71 -11.97 -0.61 -7.20
N GLY A 72 -13.29 -0.67 -7.41
CA GLY A 72 -13.94 -0.74 -8.72
C GLY A 72 -13.87 -2.13 -9.37
N GLU A 73 -14.06 -2.19 -10.70
CA GLU A 73 -14.25 -3.45 -11.46
C GLU A 73 -12.95 -4.13 -11.91
N ARG A 74 -11.77 -3.60 -11.54
CA ARG A 74 -10.47 -4.09 -12.01
C ARG A 74 -9.98 -5.29 -11.21
N GLN A 75 -10.79 -6.35 -11.19
CA GLN A 75 -10.56 -7.57 -10.41
C GLN A 75 -10.49 -8.79 -11.32
N TYR A 76 -9.58 -9.72 -11.01
CA TYR A 76 -9.60 -11.06 -11.60
C TYR A 76 -10.54 -11.94 -10.79
N LYS A 77 -11.53 -12.52 -11.43
CA LYS A 77 -12.47 -13.48 -10.84
C LYS A 77 -12.30 -14.84 -11.49
N THR A 78 -12.52 -15.89 -10.70
CA THR A 78 -12.45 -17.27 -11.22
C THR A 78 -13.79 -17.69 -11.79
N ALA A 79 -13.76 -18.51 -12.86
CA ALA A 79 -14.94 -19.16 -13.42
C ALA A 79 -15.17 -20.55 -12.76
N THR A 80 -15.18 -20.60 -11.41
CA THR A 80 -15.43 -21.84 -10.64
C THR A 80 -16.83 -21.84 -10.02
N LYS A 81 -17.18 -22.89 -9.27
CA LYS A 81 -18.46 -22.95 -8.53
C LYS A 81 -18.58 -21.89 -7.43
N LYS A 82 -17.44 -21.40 -6.93
CA LYS A 82 -17.37 -20.29 -5.99
C LYS A 82 -16.98 -19.02 -6.73
N ASP A 83 -17.56 -17.89 -6.38
CA ASP A 83 -17.17 -16.57 -6.90
C ASP A 83 -15.93 -16.08 -6.14
N LEU A 84 -14.75 -16.54 -6.55
CA LEU A 84 -13.48 -16.19 -5.95
C LEU A 84 -12.82 -15.06 -6.73
N MET A 85 -12.18 -14.16 -5.98
CA MET A 85 -11.38 -13.06 -6.49
C MET A 85 -9.91 -13.28 -6.16
N LEU A 86 -9.01 -13.03 -7.13
CA LEU A 86 -7.57 -12.85 -6.85
C LEU A 86 -7.35 -11.51 -6.17
N ARG A 87 -6.62 -11.50 -5.06
CA ARG A 87 -6.37 -10.27 -4.30
C ARG A 87 -5.58 -9.26 -5.14
N PHE A 88 -5.92 -8.00 -4.98
CA PHE A 88 -5.19 -6.86 -5.55
C PHE A 88 -4.52 -6.01 -4.47
N ALA A 89 -4.72 -6.35 -3.20
CA ALA A 89 -4.15 -5.70 -2.02
C ALA A 89 -4.06 -6.71 -0.86
N CYS A 90 -3.17 -6.46 0.10
CA CYS A 90 -2.98 -7.32 1.28
C CYS A 90 -4.00 -7.07 2.39
N CYS A 91 -4.68 -5.93 2.38
CA CYS A 91 -5.60 -5.53 3.45
C CYS A 91 -6.65 -6.59 3.79
N PHE A 92 -7.17 -7.34 2.79
CA PHE A 92 -8.12 -8.44 3.04
C PHE A 92 -7.58 -9.45 4.04
N GLY A 93 -6.31 -9.86 3.88
CA GLY A 93 -5.64 -10.81 4.75
C GLY A 93 -5.35 -10.24 6.13
N ALA A 94 -4.72 -9.07 6.18
CA ALA A 94 -4.40 -8.38 7.42
C ALA A 94 -5.63 -8.19 8.30
N PHE A 95 -6.76 -7.74 7.72
CA PHE A 95 -8.00 -7.55 8.46
C PHE A 95 -8.58 -8.85 8.99
N ARG A 96 -8.48 -9.96 8.24
CA ARG A 96 -8.94 -11.26 8.70
C ARG A 96 -8.07 -11.86 9.81
N VAL A 97 -6.76 -11.60 9.76
CA VAL A 97 -5.83 -12.02 10.83
C VAL A 97 -6.14 -11.27 12.12
N LEU A 98 -6.25 -9.93 12.06
CA LEU A 98 -6.51 -9.13 13.26
C LEU A 98 -7.96 -9.30 13.77
N GLY A 99 -8.95 -9.41 12.89
CA GLY A 99 -10.34 -9.68 13.28
C GLY A 99 -10.56 -11.07 13.91
N GLY A 100 -9.62 -12.01 13.71
CA GLY A 100 -9.60 -13.32 14.39
C GLY A 100 -8.75 -13.34 15.65
N SER A 101 -8.12 -12.23 16.02
CA SER A 101 -7.21 -12.13 17.18
C SER A 101 -7.91 -11.44 18.35
N PHE A 102 -7.53 -11.84 19.58
CA PHE A 102 -7.94 -11.11 20.77
C PHE A 102 -6.95 -9.97 21.03
N LEU A 103 -7.46 -8.74 20.98
CA LEU A 103 -6.67 -7.52 21.16
C LEU A 103 -7.18 -6.72 22.35
N THR A 104 -6.24 -6.09 23.06
CA THR A 104 -6.53 -5.09 24.07
C THR A 104 -5.80 -3.80 23.73
N TRP A 105 -6.18 -2.70 24.33
CA TRP A 105 -5.49 -1.41 24.14
C TRP A 105 -3.97 -1.47 24.36
N LYS A 106 -3.48 -2.40 25.21
CA LYS A 106 -2.03 -2.63 25.46
C LYS A 106 -1.29 -3.22 24.26
N ASN A 107 -2.01 -3.80 23.30
CA ASN A 107 -1.42 -4.38 22.10
C ASN A 107 -1.32 -3.34 20.95
N LEU A 108 -1.88 -2.15 21.14
CA LEU A 108 -1.95 -1.11 20.11
C LEU A 108 -0.83 -0.06 20.28
N PRO A 109 -0.24 0.42 19.17
CA PRO A 109 -0.56 0.06 17.80
C PRO A 109 -0.07 -1.34 17.45
N ALA A 110 -0.97 -2.20 16.97
CA ALA A 110 -0.59 -3.51 16.44
C ALA A 110 -0.22 -3.36 14.96
N LYS A 111 0.96 -3.82 14.57
CA LYS A 111 1.48 -3.66 13.21
C LYS A 111 1.72 -5.02 12.57
N VAL A 112 1.20 -5.22 11.37
CA VAL A 112 1.44 -6.42 10.56
C VAL A 112 1.97 -6.03 9.19
N TYR A 113 2.85 -6.86 8.66
CA TYR A 113 3.48 -6.66 7.36
C TYR A 113 3.33 -7.90 6.48
N GLU A 114 2.98 -7.73 5.23
CA GLU A 114 2.99 -8.79 4.23
C GLU A 114 3.70 -8.34 2.96
N LEU A 115 4.71 -9.12 2.54
CA LEU A 115 5.22 -9.02 1.19
C LEU A 115 4.30 -9.80 0.26
N SER A 116 3.33 -9.13 -0.35
CA SER A 116 2.47 -9.75 -1.34
C SER A 116 3.24 -9.94 -2.64
N THR A 117 3.86 -11.09 -2.81
CA THR A 117 4.59 -11.43 -4.06
C THR A 117 3.66 -11.44 -5.26
N TYR A 118 2.37 -11.71 -5.05
CA TYR A 118 1.35 -11.73 -6.10
C TYR A 118 0.13 -10.92 -5.68
N SER A 119 0.05 -9.70 -6.20
CA SER A 119 -1.14 -8.85 -6.23
C SER A 119 -1.60 -8.70 -7.67
N PHE A 120 -2.91 -8.82 -7.93
CA PHE A 120 -3.45 -8.89 -9.28
C PHE A 120 -4.47 -7.79 -9.52
N ARG A 121 -4.27 -6.98 -10.57
CA ARG A 121 -5.23 -5.95 -10.97
C ARG A 121 -5.46 -6.02 -12.46
N PHE A 122 -6.71 -6.14 -12.87
CA PHE A 122 -7.07 -6.17 -14.28
C PHE A 122 -6.94 -4.79 -14.93
N GLU A 123 -5.75 -4.47 -15.42
CA GLU A 123 -5.50 -3.26 -16.21
C GLU A 123 -5.93 -3.49 -17.67
N LYS A 124 -6.53 -2.47 -18.29
CA LYS A 124 -6.87 -2.55 -19.73
C LYS A 124 -5.58 -2.68 -20.54
N ARG A 125 -5.67 -3.39 -21.71
CA ARG A 125 -4.48 -3.70 -22.53
C ARG A 125 -3.64 -2.46 -22.88
N GLY A 126 -4.26 -1.34 -23.18
CA GLY A 126 -3.57 -0.07 -23.51
C GLY A 126 -2.99 0.68 -22.31
N GLU A 127 -3.25 0.24 -21.07
CA GLU A 127 -2.77 0.87 -19.86
C GLU A 127 -1.51 0.21 -19.28
N VAL A 128 -1.22 -1.03 -19.68
CA VAL A 128 -0.03 -1.77 -19.22
C VAL A 128 1.23 -1.17 -19.83
N VAL A 129 2.18 -0.79 -18.98
CA VAL A 129 3.44 -0.14 -19.39
C VAL A 129 4.61 -0.65 -18.56
N GLY A 130 5.39 -1.58 -19.10
CA GLY A 130 6.66 -2.06 -18.52
C GLY A 130 6.54 -2.40 -17.04
N LEU A 131 7.44 -1.83 -16.24
CA LEU A 131 7.45 -1.95 -14.78
C LEU A 131 6.53 -0.96 -14.06
N LYS A 132 6.04 0.05 -14.78
CA LYS A 132 5.25 1.14 -14.20
C LYS A 132 3.81 0.73 -13.91
N ARG A 133 3.20 -0.08 -14.79
CA ARG A 133 1.80 -0.51 -14.68
C ARG A 133 1.62 -1.94 -15.15
N LEU A 134 1.35 -2.81 -14.22
CA LEU A 134 1.30 -4.25 -14.39
C LEU A 134 -0.06 -4.81 -13.95
N ARG A 135 -0.36 -6.03 -14.40
CA ARG A 135 -1.50 -6.83 -13.93
C ARG A 135 -1.14 -7.76 -12.77
N ALA A 136 0.13 -8.15 -12.67
CA ALA A 136 0.68 -8.89 -11.53
C ALA A 136 1.91 -8.15 -11.01
N PHE A 137 1.96 -7.86 -9.72
CA PHE A 137 3.03 -7.08 -9.09
C PHE A 137 3.25 -7.51 -7.65
N THR A 138 4.40 -7.13 -7.11
CA THR A 138 4.80 -7.38 -5.72
C THR A 138 4.58 -6.11 -4.90
N MET A 139 3.78 -6.21 -3.85
CA MET A 139 3.48 -5.09 -2.97
C MET A 139 3.93 -5.39 -1.54
N PRO A 140 4.90 -4.64 -1.01
CA PRO A 140 5.14 -4.62 0.42
C PRO A 140 4.07 -3.76 1.09
N ASP A 141 3.26 -4.36 1.94
CA ASP A 141 2.17 -3.67 2.63
C ASP A 141 2.29 -3.86 4.14
N MET A 142 2.23 -2.75 4.86
CA MET A 142 2.13 -2.71 6.32
C MET A 142 0.79 -2.12 6.73
N HIS A 143 0.15 -2.73 7.73
CA HIS A 143 -1.07 -2.23 8.33
C HIS A 143 -0.87 -2.04 9.81
N SER A 144 -1.17 -0.83 10.32
CA SER A 144 -1.12 -0.49 11.74
C SER A 144 -2.53 -0.27 12.26
N PHE A 145 -2.85 -0.93 13.36
CA PHE A 145 -4.14 -0.85 14.03
C PHE A 145 -3.97 -0.01 15.28
N CYS A 146 -4.59 1.18 15.31
CA CYS A 146 -4.42 2.19 16.33
C CYS A 146 -5.68 2.33 17.17
N ALA A 147 -5.53 2.64 18.45
CA ALA A 147 -6.66 2.79 19.37
C ALA A 147 -7.52 4.01 19.02
N ASP A 148 -6.87 5.12 18.71
CA ASP A 148 -7.53 6.41 18.50
C ASP A 148 -6.81 7.26 17.43
N MET A 149 -7.35 8.44 17.16
CA MET A 149 -6.78 9.36 16.18
C MET A 149 -5.41 9.90 16.59
N PRO A 150 -5.17 10.33 17.84
CA PRO A 150 -3.82 10.72 18.29
C PRO A 150 -2.76 9.66 17.98
N GLN A 151 -2.99 8.40 18.36
CA GLN A 151 -2.07 7.30 18.07
C GLN A 151 -1.92 7.06 16.55
N ALA A 152 -3.01 7.19 15.79
CA ALA A 152 -2.98 7.06 14.34
C ALA A 152 -2.15 8.16 13.67
N LEU A 153 -2.21 9.41 14.16
CA LEU A 153 -1.39 10.52 13.64
C LEU A 153 0.09 10.35 13.95
N GLU A 154 0.44 9.89 15.16
CA GLU A 154 1.83 9.57 15.54
C GLU A 154 2.39 8.44 14.66
N GLU A 155 1.62 7.39 14.45
CA GLU A 155 2.00 6.25 13.61
C GLU A 155 2.12 6.66 12.13
N PHE A 156 1.22 7.52 11.64
CA PHE A 156 1.29 8.08 10.29
C PHE A 156 2.59 8.85 10.08
N ASP A 157 2.96 9.67 11.05
CA ASP A 157 4.20 10.45 11.01
C ASP A 157 5.44 9.56 10.93
N ALA A 158 5.51 8.49 11.73
CA ALA A 158 6.60 7.53 11.67
C ALA A 158 6.67 6.80 10.31
N GLN A 159 5.52 6.47 9.73
CA GLN A 159 5.44 5.84 8.41
C GLN A 159 5.81 6.80 7.28
N VAL A 160 5.46 8.09 7.40
CA VAL A 160 5.90 9.12 6.44
C VAL A 160 7.42 9.28 6.48
N ASP A 161 8.02 9.31 7.67
CA ASP A 161 9.47 9.40 7.82
C ASP A 161 10.17 8.18 7.19
N MET A 162 9.61 6.98 7.35
CA MET A 162 10.07 5.77 6.67
C MET A 162 9.98 5.92 5.14
N CYS A 163 8.86 6.40 4.61
CA CYS A 163 8.70 6.62 3.17
C CYS A 163 9.70 7.63 2.60
N VAL A 164 9.96 8.72 3.33
CA VAL A 164 10.99 9.71 2.96
C VAL A 164 12.37 9.07 2.97
N GLN A 165 12.68 8.28 4.00
CA GLN A 165 13.98 7.61 4.11
C GLN A 165 14.21 6.61 2.97
N THR A 166 13.17 5.88 2.52
CA THR A 166 13.31 5.00 1.35
C THR A 166 13.71 5.76 0.08
N GLY A 167 13.23 6.98 -0.09
CA GLY A 167 13.65 7.85 -1.20
C GLY A 167 15.14 8.22 -1.10
N VAL A 168 15.62 8.53 0.10
CA VAL A 168 17.03 8.86 0.35
C VAL A 168 17.92 7.66 0.10
N ASP A 169 17.58 6.50 0.69
CA ASP A 169 18.39 5.27 0.60
C ASP A 169 18.50 4.73 -0.83
N LEU A 170 17.43 4.90 -1.62
CA LEU A 170 17.35 4.44 -3.00
C LEU A 170 17.76 5.51 -4.02
N ASP A 171 18.15 6.71 -3.58
CA ASP A 171 18.46 7.87 -4.43
C ASP A 171 17.32 8.19 -5.42
N VAL A 172 16.08 8.12 -4.94
CA VAL A 172 14.88 8.46 -5.71
C VAL A 172 14.27 9.75 -5.16
N ASN A 173 14.23 10.78 -6.00
CA ASN A 173 13.60 12.04 -5.64
C ASN A 173 12.08 11.93 -5.75
N TYR A 174 11.39 11.94 -4.61
CA TYR A 174 9.93 11.91 -4.56
C TYR A 174 9.32 13.31 -4.48
N GLU A 175 8.26 13.53 -5.25
CA GLU A 175 7.28 14.58 -5.04
C GLU A 175 6.13 14.04 -4.20
N ALA A 176 5.51 14.87 -3.37
CA ALA A 176 4.47 14.44 -2.45
C ALA A 176 3.11 15.09 -2.75
N ILE A 177 2.05 14.31 -2.60
CA ILE A 177 0.67 14.77 -2.70
C ILE A 177 -0.05 14.37 -1.41
N PHE A 178 -0.50 15.37 -0.65
CA PHE A 178 -1.29 15.16 0.56
C PHE A 178 -2.77 15.34 0.22
N ARG A 179 -3.58 14.32 0.48
CA ARG A 179 -5.03 14.33 0.23
C ARG A 179 -5.77 14.16 1.54
N ALA A 180 -6.80 14.97 1.76
CA ALA A 180 -7.67 14.81 2.92
C ALA A 180 -9.12 15.16 2.56
N THR A 181 -10.06 14.56 3.27
CA THR A 181 -11.44 15.06 3.25
C THR A 181 -11.51 16.41 3.96
N LYS A 182 -12.50 17.22 3.59
CA LYS A 182 -12.65 18.59 4.12
C LYS A 182 -12.79 18.60 5.64
N ASP A 183 -13.57 17.69 6.20
CA ASP A 183 -13.76 17.53 7.63
C ASP A 183 -12.44 17.14 8.35
N PHE A 184 -11.70 16.17 7.81
CA PHE A 184 -10.40 15.80 8.35
C PHE A 184 -9.40 16.97 8.28
N TYR A 185 -9.36 17.68 7.17
CA TYR A 185 -8.47 18.83 7.02
C TYR A 185 -8.78 19.95 8.02
N ASP A 186 -10.07 20.26 8.23
CA ASP A 186 -10.48 21.31 9.16
C ASP A 186 -10.10 20.97 10.61
N GLU A 187 -10.16 19.70 10.99
CA GLU A 187 -9.83 19.22 12.34
C GLU A 187 -8.30 19.09 12.57
N HIS A 188 -7.54 18.67 11.54
CA HIS A 188 -6.14 18.31 11.68
C HIS A 188 -5.17 19.17 10.84
N LYS A 189 -5.58 20.37 10.45
CA LYS A 189 -4.80 21.26 9.59
C LYS A 189 -3.39 21.52 10.12
N ASP A 190 -3.26 21.84 11.41
CA ASP A 190 -1.97 22.19 12.02
C ASP A 190 -1.01 21.00 12.00
N TRP A 191 -1.51 19.78 12.22
CA TRP A 191 -0.73 18.55 12.10
C TRP A 191 -0.30 18.30 10.65
N MET A 192 -1.21 18.48 9.66
CA MET A 192 -0.86 18.34 8.24
C MET A 192 0.22 19.34 7.81
N GLU A 193 0.14 20.58 8.29
CA GLU A 193 1.17 21.59 8.04
C GLU A 193 2.52 21.23 8.69
N ALA A 194 2.50 20.69 9.91
CA ALA A 194 3.71 20.23 10.60
C ALA A 194 4.37 19.05 9.86
N THR A 195 3.58 18.07 9.41
CA THR A 195 4.03 16.93 8.60
C THR A 195 4.63 17.41 7.28
N ALA A 196 3.99 18.35 6.59
CA ALA A 196 4.50 18.94 5.34
C ALA A 196 5.86 19.65 5.56
N LYS A 197 6.00 20.40 6.64
CA LYS A 197 7.27 21.05 7.01
C LYS A 197 8.38 20.05 7.32
N ARG A 198 8.04 18.92 7.96
CA ARG A 198 8.99 17.85 8.27
C ARG A 198 9.50 17.14 7.02
N ILE A 199 8.66 16.92 6.02
CA ILE A 199 9.07 16.38 4.71
C ILE A 199 10.10 17.32 4.03
N GLY A 200 10.04 18.61 4.30
CA GLY A 200 11.05 19.59 3.87
C GLY A 200 10.98 19.94 2.39
N LYS A 201 9.89 19.61 1.71
CA LYS A 201 9.64 19.93 0.29
C LYS A 201 8.26 20.55 0.10
N PRO A 202 8.07 21.38 -0.94
CA PRO A 202 6.73 21.73 -1.39
C PRO A 202 5.94 20.46 -1.74
N LEU A 203 4.67 20.43 -1.38
CA LEU A 203 3.78 19.33 -1.72
C LEU A 203 2.46 19.87 -2.28
N LEU A 204 1.78 19.07 -3.07
CA LEU A 204 0.43 19.35 -3.52
C LEU A 204 -0.55 18.94 -2.43
N LEU A 205 -1.43 19.86 -2.02
CA LEU A 205 -2.55 19.58 -1.13
C LEU A 205 -3.84 19.49 -1.92
N GLU A 206 -4.54 18.34 -1.82
CA GLU A 206 -5.87 18.11 -2.41
C GLU A 206 -6.89 17.91 -1.32
N ILE A 207 -7.87 18.81 -1.24
CA ILE A 207 -8.96 18.74 -0.26
C ILE A 207 -10.22 18.25 -0.97
N LEU A 208 -10.72 17.09 -0.55
CA LEU A 208 -11.93 16.47 -1.09
C LEU A 208 -13.16 16.97 -0.31
N PRO A 209 -14.21 17.44 -0.99
CA PRO A 209 -15.39 17.98 -0.32
C PRO A 209 -16.12 16.93 0.52
N GLU A 210 -16.05 15.65 0.14
CA GLU A 210 -16.67 14.52 0.81
C GLU A 210 -15.82 13.24 0.69
N ARG A 211 -16.00 12.31 1.63
CA ARG A 211 -15.30 11.03 1.60
C ARG A 211 -15.94 10.05 0.62
N LYS A 212 -15.19 9.67 -0.42
CA LYS A 212 -15.58 8.65 -1.42
C LYS A 212 -14.86 7.32 -1.24
N HIS A 213 -13.75 7.36 -0.49
CA HIS A 213 -12.88 6.22 -0.25
C HIS A 213 -13.01 5.72 1.21
N TYR A 214 -12.33 4.63 1.56
CA TYR A 214 -12.24 4.16 2.95
C TYR A 214 -11.35 5.05 3.82
N TRP A 215 -10.42 5.79 3.19
CA TRP A 215 -9.52 6.70 3.90
C TRP A 215 -10.11 8.11 4.01
N SER A 216 -9.76 8.78 5.10
CA SER A 216 -10.04 10.21 5.34
C SER A 216 -8.84 11.09 5.03
N CYS A 217 -7.64 10.54 5.14
CA CYS A 217 -6.38 11.22 4.85
C CYS A 217 -5.41 10.27 4.15
N LYS A 218 -4.60 10.80 3.23
CA LYS A 218 -3.64 10.03 2.44
C LYS A 218 -2.49 10.91 1.99
N ILE A 219 -1.25 10.37 2.08
CA ILE A 219 -0.10 10.94 1.40
C ILE A 219 0.44 9.94 0.38
N ASP A 220 0.72 10.41 -0.84
CA ASP A 220 1.37 9.66 -1.89
C ASP A 220 2.69 10.31 -2.25
N PHE A 221 3.71 9.50 -2.44
CA PHE A 221 5.00 9.91 -2.96
C PHE A 221 5.17 9.39 -4.38
N ALA A 222 5.66 10.22 -5.28
CA ALA A 222 5.83 9.86 -6.68
C ALA A 222 7.20 10.30 -7.21
N ALA A 223 7.91 9.39 -7.85
CA ALA A 223 9.02 9.75 -8.72
C ALA A 223 8.48 10.30 -10.05
N ILE A 224 9.19 11.23 -10.65
CA ILE A 224 8.81 11.79 -11.95
C ILE A 224 9.69 11.17 -13.03
N ASP A 225 9.06 10.50 -14.02
CA ASP A 225 9.79 9.90 -15.13
C ASP A 225 10.35 10.98 -16.09
N TYR A 226 11.22 10.59 -17.01
CA TYR A 226 11.84 11.51 -17.97
C TYR A 226 10.83 12.22 -18.92
N LEU A 227 9.58 11.77 -18.98
CA LEU A 227 8.50 12.41 -19.71
C LEU A 227 7.65 13.35 -18.83
N GLY A 228 8.06 13.58 -17.57
CA GLY A 228 7.31 14.41 -16.62
C GLY A 228 6.05 13.74 -16.03
N ARG A 229 5.96 12.40 -16.07
CA ARG A 229 4.80 11.66 -15.58
C ARG A 229 5.09 11.01 -14.23
N PRO A 230 4.13 11.01 -13.30
CA PRO A 230 4.33 10.41 -11.98
C PRO A 230 4.42 8.87 -12.05
N ILE A 231 5.31 8.32 -11.25
CA ILE A 231 5.38 6.91 -10.86
C ILE A 231 5.07 6.89 -9.37
N GLU A 232 3.84 6.54 -9.02
CA GLU A 232 3.42 6.44 -7.62
C GLU A 232 4.19 5.30 -6.94
N ASN A 233 4.87 5.63 -5.85
CA ASN A 233 5.70 4.74 -5.05
C ASN A 233 5.16 4.63 -3.62
N PRO A 234 5.81 5.14 -2.54
CA PRO A 234 5.29 5.02 -1.20
C PRO A 234 3.93 5.70 -1.01
N THR A 235 3.14 5.15 -0.09
CA THR A 235 1.87 5.76 0.32
C THR A 235 1.56 5.43 1.77
N VAL A 236 0.92 6.36 2.48
CA VAL A 236 0.34 6.16 3.82
C VAL A 236 -1.09 6.67 3.82
N GLN A 237 -2.02 5.91 4.42
CA GLN A 237 -3.45 6.22 4.40
C GLN A 237 -4.06 5.96 5.78
N ILE A 238 -4.98 6.83 6.23
CA ILE A 238 -5.78 6.65 7.45
C ILE A 238 -7.16 6.16 7.07
N ASP A 239 -7.48 4.92 7.45
CA ASP A 239 -8.76 4.24 7.21
C ASP A 239 -9.61 4.25 8.48
N VAL A 240 -10.74 4.89 8.41
CA VAL A 240 -11.70 5.02 9.52
C VAL A 240 -12.95 4.15 9.34
N GLU A 241 -12.96 3.27 8.31
CA GLU A 241 -14.12 2.43 7.99
C GLU A 241 -13.88 0.93 8.22
N SER A 242 -12.70 0.44 7.84
CA SER A 242 -12.47 -1.01 7.70
C SER A 242 -12.43 -1.74 9.04
N GLY A 243 -12.02 -1.09 10.13
CA GLY A 243 -12.10 -1.68 11.47
C GLY A 243 -13.50 -2.20 11.76
N ARG A 244 -14.51 -1.35 11.56
CA ARG A 244 -15.92 -1.71 11.75
C ARG A 244 -16.42 -2.69 10.70
N ARG A 245 -16.11 -2.46 9.41
CA ARG A 245 -16.56 -3.34 8.31
C ARG A 245 -16.12 -4.78 8.46
N PHE A 246 -14.91 -5.02 8.96
CA PHE A 246 -14.36 -6.36 9.16
C PHE A 246 -14.56 -6.88 10.59
N ASN A 247 -15.29 -6.14 11.41
CA ASN A 247 -15.52 -6.47 12.83
C ASN A 247 -14.21 -6.74 13.56
N ILE A 248 -13.22 -5.85 13.36
CA ILE A 248 -11.96 -5.89 14.08
C ILE A 248 -12.19 -5.10 15.37
N GLU A 249 -12.03 -5.76 16.51
CA GLU A 249 -12.29 -5.17 17.82
C GLU A 249 -11.07 -5.30 18.74
N TYR A 250 -10.93 -4.36 19.64
CA TYR A 250 -10.04 -4.45 20.79
C TYR A 250 -10.80 -4.04 22.04
N VAL A 251 -10.35 -4.51 23.21
CA VAL A 251 -10.92 -4.14 24.50
C VAL A 251 -10.14 -2.94 25.03
N ASP A 252 -10.84 -1.84 25.30
CA ASP A 252 -10.24 -0.62 25.84
C ASP A 252 -9.95 -0.70 27.36
N GLU A 253 -9.51 0.39 27.96
CA GLU A 253 -9.19 0.47 29.40
C GLU A 253 -10.42 0.30 30.30
N ASN A 254 -11.62 0.56 29.79
CA ASN A 254 -12.88 0.45 30.49
C ASN A 254 -13.57 -0.91 30.27
N GLU A 255 -12.89 -1.87 29.66
CA GLU A 255 -13.42 -3.18 29.27
C GLU A 255 -14.48 -3.11 28.15
N ASP A 256 -14.59 -2.00 27.42
CA ASP A 256 -15.51 -1.83 26.31
C ASP A 256 -14.85 -2.25 24.97
N ALA A 257 -15.66 -2.85 24.09
CA ALA A 257 -15.23 -3.20 22.73
C ALA A 257 -15.20 -1.98 21.82
N GLN A 258 -14.05 -1.72 21.20
CA GLN A 258 -13.83 -0.60 20.29
C GLN A 258 -13.29 -1.10 18.93
N ASN A 259 -13.51 -0.33 17.86
CA ASN A 259 -12.91 -0.62 16.57
C ASN A 259 -11.66 0.26 16.37
N PRO A 260 -10.53 -0.33 15.93
CA PRO A 260 -9.31 0.43 15.68
C PRO A 260 -9.44 1.32 14.45
N ILE A 261 -8.68 2.42 14.44
CA ILE A 261 -8.32 3.17 13.23
C ILE A 261 -7.17 2.41 12.57
N ILE A 262 -7.21 2.27 11.25
CA ILE A 262 -6.25 1.46 10.52
C ILE A 262 -5.40 2.36 9.61
N LEU A 263 -4.08 2.19 9.65
CA LEU A 263 -3.21 2.78 8.65
C LEU A 263 -2.83 1.72 7.62
N HIS A 264 -2.86 2.12 6.36
CA HIS A 264 -2.28 1.36 5.25
C HIS A 264 -1.01 2.05 4.81
N CYS A 265 0.09 1.33 4.79
CA CYS A 265 1.36 1.85 4.34
C CYS A 265 2.00 0.88 3.35
N SER A 266 2.33 1.38 2.18
CA SER A 266 3.26 0.72 1.28
C SER A 266 4.57 1.50 1.33
N PRO A 267 5.61 1.00 2.02
CA PRO A 267 6.84 1.77 2.30
C PRO A 267 7.60 2.23 1.07
N THR A 268 7.48 1.49 -0.02
CA THR A 268 8.17 1.78 -1.30
C THR A 268 7.22 1.83 -2.49
N GLY A 269 5.95 1.47 -2.32
CA GLY A 269 5.10 1.08 -3.43
C GLY A 269 5.49 -0.28 -4.00
N SER A 270 4.98 -0.68 -5.17
CA SER A 270 5.35 -1.98 -5.73
C SER A 270 6.84 -2.05 -6.07
N VAL A 271 7.44 -3.21 -5.82
CA VAL A 271 8.87 -3.47 -6.10
C VAL A 271 9.21 -3.17 -7.58
N GLU A 272 8.28 -3.48 -8.48
CA GLU A 272 8.44 -3.20 -9.91
C GLU A 272 8.51 -1.70 -10.21
N ARG A 273 7.72 -0.88 -9.51
CA ARG A 273 7.76 0.59 -9.66
C ARG A 273 9.04 1.19 -9.07
N VAL A 274 9.56 0.62 -7.98
CA VAL A 274 10.86 1.01 -7.44
C VAL A 274 11.95 0.77 -8.49
N ILE A 275 11.99 -0.44 -9.07
CA ILE A 275 12.95 -0.76 -10.14
C ILE A 275 12.74 0.16 -11.35
N CYS A 276 11.49 0.48 -11.70
CA CYS A 276 11.18 1.46 -12.75
C CYS A 276 11.83 2.81 -12.45
N SER A 277 11.65 3.34 -11.24
CA SER A 277 12.21 4.64 -10.83
C SER A 277 13.74 4.63 -10.86
N LEU A 278 14.37 3.55 -10.39
CA LEU A 278 15.83 3.38 -10.45
C LEU A 278 16.35 3.35 -11.89
N LEU A 279 15.63 2.69 -12.81
CA LEU A 279 16.01 2.63 -14.23
C LEU A 279 15.73 3.91 -15.01
N GLU A 280 14.82 4.75 -14.53
CA GLU A 280 14.55 6.06 -15.15
C GLU A 280 15.58 7.13 -14.68
N ASN A 281 16.23 6.92 -13.54
CA ASN A 281 17.26 7.82 -12.99
C ASN A 281 18.67 7.50 -13.50
N THR A 282 18.86 6.44 -14.29
CA THR A 282 20.15 6.05 -14.89
C THR A 282 20.21 6.47 -16.35
#